data_2afc2bc5c221ea70c68c5bcd75fee69e
#
_entry.id   2afc2bc5c221ea70c68c5bcd75fee69e
#
_cell.length_a   1.000
_cell.length_b   1.000
_cell.length_c   1.000
_cell.angle_alpha   90.00
_cell.angle_beta   90.00
_cell.angle_gamma   90.00
#
_symmetry.space_group_name_H-M   'P 1'
#
loop_
_entity.id
_entity.type
_entity.pdbx_description
1 polymer ?
#
loop_
_entity_poly.entity_id
_entity_poly.type
_entity_poly.pdbx_seq_one_letter_code
_entity_poly.pdbx_strand_id
1 'polypeptide(L)'
;MRGVSFFGEWMRKHYLLVSDFDQTLSFNDSGLVLSEMLGINGFQERVASLSRLNLVQSGAELTYLLRHDNDFRGVRRADLIEVGKRIRLKGNIALLAELLRDGIDGFRFDFYVVSAAPWEVVNSALVGIVPPDHIIGTHFTFEGPDETVGEIVQVHAGYGKVAAVEALRLRLGVPTDRVVYVGDGSSDIHVMLHVNRGDGLTIAASETRLIAQIATRTVISDDALSVLIPVLEEIGGYDATRIRLVFEEQGLLIQEWDRVRTDWLTIRDGAAVESAA
;
A
#
# COMPACT_ATOMS: atom_id res chain seq x y z
N MET A 1 3.92 -34.42 26.46
CA MET A 1 4.77 -34.39 25.25
C MET A 1 3.83 -34.46 24.05
N ARG A 2 3.48 -33.33 23.46
CA ARG A 2 2.74 -33.30 22.16
C ARG A 2 3.79 -33.16 21.08
N GLY A 3 3.98 -34.22 20.30
CA GLY A 3 4.88 -34.20 19.14
C GLY A 3 4.37 -33.18 18.11
N VAL A 4 5.11 -32.11 17.97
CA VAL A 4 4.93 -31.15 16.86
C VAL A 4 5.32 -31.89 15.58
N SER A 5 4.36 -32.15 14.71
CA SER A 5 4.57 -32.81 13.44
C SER A 5 5.40 -31.88 12.53
N PHE A 6 6.67 -32.17 12.39
CA PHE A 6 7.62 -31.52 11.47
C PHE A 6 7.24 -31.67 9.99
N PHE A 7 6.24 -32.50 9.66
CA PHE A 7 5.81 -32.77 8.28
C PHE A 7 4.81 -31.72 7.72
N GLY A 8 4.22 -30.88 8.56
CA GLY A 8 3.21 -29.89 8.12
C GLY A 8 3.77 -28.58 7.55
N GLU A 9 5.03 -28.24 7.84
CA GLU A 9 5.61 -26.95 7.43
C GLU A 9 5.97 -26.87 5.93
N TRP A 10 6.27 -28.00 5.28
CA TRP A 10 6.72 -28.07 3.89
C TRP A 10 5.58 -27.96 2.85
N MET A 11 4.32 -27.96 3.26
CA MET A 11 3.16 -27.91 2.35
C MET A 11 2.40 -26.58 2.37
N ARG A 12 2.79 -25.59 3.17
CA ARG A 12 2.13 -24.28 3.17
C ARG A 12 2.55 -23.49 1.93
N LYS A 13 1.56 -23.10 1.13
CA LYS A 13 1.81 -22.18 0.02
C LYS A 13 2.24 -20.82 0.59
N HIS A 14 3.41 -20.36 0.18
CA HIS A 14 4.03 -19.13 0.67
C HIS A 14 3.74 -17.98 -0.30
N TYR A 15 3.20 -16.89 0.22
CA TYR A 15 2.87 -15.66 -0.49
C TYR A 15 3.59 -14.45 0.11
N LEU A 16 3.85 -13.46 -0.74
CA LEU A 16 4.27 -12.13 -0.33
C LEU A 16 3.08 -11.19 -0.47
N LEU A 17 2.61 -10.60 0.63
CA LEU A 17 1.60 -9.55 0.61
C LEU A 17 2.26 -8.21 0.91
N VAL A 18 2.17 -7.28 -0.06
CA VAL A 18 2.71 -5.93 0.06
C VAL A 18 1.56 -4.92 0.01
N SER A 19 1.53 -4.01 0.97
CA SER A 19 0.57 -2.92 1.01
C SER A 19 1.27 -1.57 0.87
N ASP A 20 0.66 -0.64 0.14
CA ASP A 20 0.94 0.77 0.31
C ASP A 20 0.45 1.24 1.68
N PHE A 21 0.84 2.47 2.09
CA PHE A 21 0.52 3.02 3.40
C PHE A 21 -0.53 4.15 3.33
N ASP A 22 -0.18 5.27 2.69
CA ASP A 22 -1.05 6.45 2.61
C ASP A 22 -2.36 6.09 1.89
N GLN A 23 -3.51 6.44 2.47
CA GLN A 23 -4.86 6.17 1.96
C GLN A 23 -5.18 4.67 1.72
N THR A 24 -4.21 3.78 1.94
CA THR A 24 -4.37 2.31 1.86
C THR A 24 -4.54 1.68 3.24
N LEU A 25 -3.56 1.79 4.13
CA LEU A 25 -3.63 1.39 5.55
C LEU A 25 -4.01 2.55 6.46
N SER A 26 -3.89 3.79 5.98
CA SER A 26 -4.29 5.01 6.67
C SER A 26 -5.46 5.68 5.95
N PHE A 27 -6.11 6.63 6.64
CA PHE A 27 -7.07 7.55 6.03
C PHE A 27 -6.41 8.82 5.50
N ASN A 28 -5.20 9.12 5.98
CA ASN A 28 -4.51 10.36 5.70
C ASN A 28 -3.44 10.16 4.61
N ASP A 29 -3.07 11.28 4.00
CA ASP A 29 -1.84 11.46 3.22
C ASP A 29 -0.77 12.07 4.13
N SER A 30 0.42 11.49 4.17
CA SER A 30 1.53 11.91 5.03
C SER A 30 1.98 13.33 4.76
N GLY A 31 1.99 13.77 3.50
CA GLY A 31 2.39 15.12 3.11
C GLY A 31 1.36 16.16 3.55
N LEU A 32 0.07 15.82 3.48
CA LEU A 32 -0.99 16.70 3.95
C LEU A 32 -0.89 16.89 5.47
N VAL A 33 -0.73 15.81 6.24
CA VAL A 33 -0.57 15.88 7.71
C VAL A 33 0.65 16.69 8.10
N LEU A 34 1.79 16.51 7.40
CA LEU A 34 2.99 17.30 7.64
C LEU A 34 2.74 18.79 7.38
N SER A 35 2.10 19.11 6.25
CA SER A 35 1.81 20.48 5.86
C SER A 35 0.89 21.18 6.86
N GLU A 36 -0.17 20.51 7.31
CA GLU A 36 -1.06 21.00 8.34
C GLU A 36 -0.34 21.23 9.67
N MET A 37 0.52 20.30 10.07
CA MET A 37 1.31 20.40 11.31
C MET A 37 2.26 21.61 11.29
N LEU A 38 2.84 21.91 10.13
CA LEU A 38 3.79 23.01 9.94
C LEU A 38 3.12 24.34 9.57
N GLY A 39 1.80 24.36 9.35
CA GLY A 39 1.05 25.52 8.90
C GLY A 39 1.35 25.92 7.45
N ILE A 40 1.80 24.97 6.63
CA ILE A 40 2.09 25.18 5.20
C ILE A 40 0.79 25.03 4.41
N ASN A 41 0.39 26.12 3.74
CA ASN A 41 -0.80 26.10 2.89
C ASN A 41 -0.49 25.68 1.45
N GLY A 42 -1.51 25.22 0.72
CA GLY A 42 -1.42 24.95 -0.71
C GLY A 42 -0.62 23.68 -1.06
N PHE A 43 -0.54 22.69 -0.17
CA PHE A 43 0.15 21.42 -0.44
C PHE A 43 -0.40 20.70 -1.67
N GLN A 44 -1.74 20.57 -1.75
CA GLN A 44 -2.39 19.86 -2.86
C GLN A 44 -2.16 20.55 -4.21
N GLU A 45 -2.16 21.89 -4.25
CA GLU A 45 -1.85 22.67 -5.45
C GLU A 45 -0.41 22.49 -5.90
N ARG A 46 0.54 22.39 -4.96
CA ARG A 46 1.96 22.12 -5.24
C ARG A 46 2.13 20.73 -5.82
N VAL A 47 1.53 19.70 -5.20
CA VAL A 47 1.52 18.32 -5.69
C VAL A 47 0.92 18.26 -7.10
N ALA A 48 -0.25 18.85 -7.31
CA ALA A 48 -0.89 18.89 -8.62
C ALA A 48 -0.05 19.62 -9.69
N SER A 49 0.71 20.63 -9.29
CA SER A 49 1.62 21.34 -10.19
C SER A 49 2.82 20.52 -10.60
N LEU A 50 3.45 19.81 -9.66
CA LEU A 50 4.56 18.90 -9.92
C LEU A 50 4.13 17.76 -10.85
N SER A 51 2.98 17.17 -10.59
CA SER A 51 2.41 16.09 -11.41
C SER A 51 2.09 16.55 -12.83
N ARG A 52 1.48 17.74 -13.02
CA ARG A 52 1.18 18.30 -14.36
C ARG A 52 2.43 18.58 -15.19
N LEU A 53 3.50 18.99 -14.55
CA LEU A 53 4.77 19.30 -15.21
C LEU A 53 5.64 18.07 -15.43
N ASN A 54 5.22 16.89 -14.96
CA ASN A 54 6.01 15.64 -14.95
C ASN A 54 7.44 15.85 -14.40
N LEU A 55 7.59 16.72 -13.40
CA LEU A 55 8.90 17.02 -12.79
C LEU A 55 9.37 15.89 -11.88
N VAL A 56 8.43 15.13 -11.33
CA VAL A 56 8.71 14.00 -10.45
C VAL A 56 7.84 12.81 -10.81
N GLN A 57 8.28 11.63 -10.45
CA GLN A 57 7.48 10.42 -10.55
C GLN A 57 6.27 10.49 -9.61
N SER A 58 5.10 10.02 -10.05
CA SER A 58 3.89 9.97 -9.21
C SER A 58 4.16 9.32 -7.86
N GLY A 59 3.80 10.01 -6.79
CA GLY A 59 4.04 9.64 -5.40
C GLY A 59 5.35 10.18 -4.82
N ALA A 60 6.26 10.75 -5.62
CA ALA A 60 7.50 11.35 -5.13
C ALA A 60 7.39 12.86 -4.84
N GLU A 61 6.19 13.43 -4.91
CA GLU A 61 5.96 14.87 -4.77
C GLU A 61 6.37 15.38 -3.37
N LEU A 62 5.96 14.70 -2.30
CA LEU A 62 6.39 15.05 -0.95
C LEU A 62 7.91 15.00 -0.81
N THR A 63 8.54 13.96 -1.34
CA THR A 63 10.00 13.80 -1.32
C THR A 63 10.69 14.99 -2.00
N TYR A 64 10.16 15.40 -3.16
CA TYR A 64 10.67 16.57 -3.88
C TYR A 64 10.49 17.86 -3.07
N LEU A 65 9.30 18.08 -2.48
CA LEU A 65 9.00 19.27 -1.68
C LEU A 65 9.92 19.35 -0.45
N LEU A 66 10.11 18.26 0.28
CA LEU A 66 11.00 18.19 1.43
C LEU A 66 12.43 18.63 1.11
N ARG A 67 12.89 18.38 -0.11
CA ARG A 67 14.26 18.71 -0.52
C ARG A 67 14.39 20.07 -1.19
N HIS A 68 13.39 20.50 -1.97
CA HIS A 68 13.53 21.63 -2.89
C HIS A 68 12.63 22.83 -2.60
N ASP A 69 11.53 22.64 -1.84
CA ASP A 69 10.62 23.73 -1.52
C ASP A 69 11.07 24.48 -0.26
N ASN A 70 11.04 25.82 -0.33
CA ASN A 70 11.53 26.67 0.76
C ASN A 70 10.68 26.57 2.03
N ASP A 71 9.37 26.32 1.91
CA ASP A 71 8.47 26.22 3.06
C ASP A 71 8.68 24.89 3.82
N PHE A 72 9.21 23.86 3.15
CA PHE A 72 9.58 22.58 3.77
C PHE A 72 11.05 22.55 4.23
N ARG A 73 11.81 23.61 3.95
CA ARG A 73 13.19 23.71 4.41
C ARG A 73 13.23 23.77 5.94
N GLY A 74 14.04 22.89 6.54
CA GLY A 74 14.17 22.80 7.98
C GLY A 74 13.23 21.79 8.65
N VAL A 75 12.46 21.00 7.88
CA VAL A 75 11.78 19.83 8.41
C VAL A 75 12.80 18.88 9.02
N ARG A 76 12.54 18.44 10.25
CA ARG A 76 13.43 17.59 11.03
C ARG A 76 12.91 16.16 11.08
N ARG A 77 13.80 15.24 11.38
CA ARG A 77 13.44 13.85 11.64
C ARG A 77 12.34 13.71 12.70
N ALA A 78 12.42 14.51 13.76
CA ALA A 78 11.42 14.55 14.81
C ALA A 78 10.03 14.96 14.31
N ASP A 79 9.97 15.87 13.32
CA ASP A 79 8.72 16.31 12.72
C ASP A 79 8.09 15.17 11.90
N LEU A 80 8.87 14.39 11.15
CA LEU A 80 8.42 13.21 10.42
C LEU A 80 7.88 12.11 11.36
N ILE A 81 8.57 11.87 12.48
CA ILE A 81 8.10 10.93 13.52
C ILE A 81 6.78 11.42 14.12
N GLU A 82 6.64 12.72 14.39
CA GLU A 82 5.42 13.29 14.93
C GLU A 82 4.25 13.21 13.95
N VAL A 83 4.49 13.38 12.64
CA VAL A 83 3.49 13.14 11.58
C VAL A 83 2.95 11.71 11.68
N GLY A 84 3.83 10.71 11.78
CA GLY A 84 3.41 9.31 11.90
C GLY A 84 2.47 9.06 13.08
N LYS A 85 2.72 9.70 14.23
CA LYS A 85 1.83 9.61 15.41
C LYS A 85 0.45 10.23 15.18
N ARG A 86 0.34 11.19 14.25
CA ARG A 86 -0.92 11.88 13.92
C ARG A 86 -1.69 11.20 12.79
N ILE A 87 -1.08 10.27 12.09
CA ILE A 87 -1.76 9.49 11.06
C ILE A 87 -2.89 8.67 11.69
N ARG A 88 -4.08 8.80 11.12
CA ARG A 88 -5.23 7.97 11.48
C ARG A 88 -5.19 6.68 10.67
N LEU A 89 -4.94 5.57 11.35
CA LEU A 89 -4.92 4.25 10.76
C LEU A 89 -6.34 3.70 10.55
N LYS A 90 -6.53 2.85 9.54
CA LYS A 90 -7.74 2.03 9.37
C LYS A 90 -7.88 1.03 10.52
N GLY A 91 -9.09 0.51 10.72
CA GLY A 91 -9.34 -0.50 11.73
C GLY A 91 -8.53 -1.79 11.50
N ASN A 92 -8.27 -2.51 12.58
CA ASN A 92 -7.78 -3.89 12.59
C ASN A 92 -6.46 -4.19 11.82
N ILE A 93 -5.58 -3.19 11.58
CA ILE A 93 -4.28 -3.45 10.93
C ILE A 93 -3.44 -4.44 11.76
N ALA A 94 -3.46 -4.33 13.09
CA ALA A 94 -2.73 -5.23 13.98
C ALA A 94 -3.21 -6.68 13.81
N LEU A 95 -4.53 -6.88 13.78
CA LEU A 95 -5.13 -8.20 13.57
C LEU A 95 -4.83 -8.73 12.15
N LEU A 96 -4.85 -7.87 11.13
CA LEU A 96 -4.44 -8.25 9.78
C LEU A 96 -3.00 -8.77 9.77
N ALA A 97 -2.06 -8.01 10.36
CA ALA A 97 -0.65 -8.39 10.43
C ALA A 97 -0.46 -9.71 11.21
N GLU A 98 -1.23 -9.94 12.28
CA GLU A 98 -1.21 -11.16 13.06
C GLU A 98 -1.71 -12.36 12.26
N LEU A 99 -2.88 -12.27 11.63
CA LEU A 99 -3.46 -13.34 10.82
C LEU A 99 -2.56 -13.72 9.63
N LEU A 100 -1.96 -12.74 8.97
CA LEU A 100 -1.02 -12.98 7.88
C LEU A 100 0.26 -13.69 8.37
N ARG A 101 0.80 -13.28 9.53
CA ARG A 101 1.98 -13.91 10.15
C ARG A 101 1.70 -15.35 10.58
N ASP A 102 0.56 -15.60 11.22
CA ASP A 102 0.20 -16.92 11.74
C ASP A 102 -0.22 -17.88 10.61
N GLY A 103 -0.64 -17.28 9.48
CA GLY A 103 -1.13 -17.99 8.30
C GLY A 103 -2.59 -18.39 8.40
N ILE A 104 -3.21 -18.59 7.26
CA ILE A 104 -4.64 -18.93 7.15
C ILE A 104 -4.76 -20.23 6.34
N ASP A 105 -5.32 -21.28 6.94
CA ASP A 105 -5.68 -22.56 6.27
C ASP A 105 -4.61 -23.14 5.31
N GLY A 106 -3.37 -23.19 5.77
CA GLY A 106 -2.27 -23.74 4.96
C GLY A 106 -1.62 -22.74 3.99
N PHE A 107 -2.01 -21.47 4.04
CA PHE A 107 -1.33 -20.37 3.37
C PHE A 107 -0.48 -19.61 4.40
N ARG A 108 0.74 -19.25 4.03
CA ARG A 108 1.65 -18.40 4.77
C ARG A 108 1.88 -17.12 4.01
N PHE A 109 1.86 -16.00 4.72
CA PHE A 109 2.10 -14.68 4.13
C PHE A 109 3.25 -13.97 4.83
N ASP A 110 4.20 -13.45 4.05
CA ASP A 110 5.10 -12.42 4.55
C ASP A 110 4.48 -11.06 4.21
N PHE A 111 4.16 -10.27 5.23
CA PHE A 111 3.52 -8.98 5.09
C PHE A 111 4.54 -7.84 5.15
N TYR A 112 4.56 -6.99 4.13
CA TYR A 112 5.42 -5.82 4.02
C TYR A 112 4.61 -4.58 3.67
N VAL A 113 5.08 -3.42 4.14
CA VAL A 113 4.55 -2.11 3.76
C VAL A 113 5.61 -1.40 2.90
N VAL A 114 5.22 -0.98 1.68
CA VAL A 114 6.07 -0.26 0.73
C VAL A 114 5.42 1.06 0.37
N SER A 115 5.96 2.16 0.85
CA SER A 115 5.37 3.49 0.73
C SER A 115 6.33 4.52 0.14
N ALA A 116 5.77 5.48 -0.59
CA ALA A 116 6.48 6.67 -1.04
C ALA A 116 6.74 7.68 0.10
N ALA A 117 5.98 7.58 1.20
CA ALA A 117 6.17 8.40 2.39
C ALA A 117 7.55 8.18 3.03
N PRO A 118 8.07 9.16 3.79
CA PRO A 118 9.29 8.98 4.57
C PRO A 118 9.19 7.79 5.51
N TRP A 119 10.26 7.00 5.60
CA TRP A 119 10.31 5.81 6.45
C TRP A 119 9.97 6.15 7.91
N GLU A 120 10.43 7.29 8.42
CA GLU A 120 10.17 7.76 9.77
C GLU A 120 8.67 7.93 10.07
N VAL A 121 7.91 8.42 9.08
CA VAL A 121 6.45 8.57 9.19
C VAL A 121 5.79 7.20 9.29
N VAL A 122 6.07 6.31 8.34
CA VAL A 122 5.43 4.99 8.27
C VAL A 122 5.79 4.14 9.47
N ASN A 123 7.08 4.12 9.85
CA ASN A 123 7.55 3.36 11.01
C ASN A 123 6.96 3.89 12.33
N SER A 124 6.82 5.21 12.48
CA SER A 124 6.20 5.80 13.66
C SER A 124 4.71 5.50 13.76
N ALA A 125 4.00 5.51 12.62
CA ALA A 125 2.56 5.20 12.57
C ALA A 125 2.27 3.72 12.88
N LEU A 126 3.14 2.80 12.44
CA LEU A 126 2.95 1.35 12.55
C LEU A 126 3.75 0.72 13.69
N VAL A 127 4.28 1.54 14.61
CA VAL A 127 5.06 1.03 15.76
C VAL A 127 4.25 0.02 16.58
N GLY A 128 4.87 -1.16 16.83
CA GLY A 128 4.22 -2.26 17.56
C GLY A 128 3.21 -3.07 16.73
N ILE A 129 2.97 -2.71 15.47
CA ILE A 129 2.06 -3.41 14.55
C ILE A 129 2.86 -4.15 13.46
N VAL A 130 3.73 -3.41 12.75
CA VAL A 130 4.58 -3.96 11.69
C VAL A 130 6.05 -3.82 12.12
N PRO A 131 6.86 -4.88 12.02
CA PRO A 131 8.29 -4.80 12.33
C PRO A 131 9.00 -3.75 11.44
N PRO A 132 9.96 -2.99 11.98
CA PRO A 132 10.66 -1.94 11.21
C PRO A 132 11.35 -2.44 9.94
N ASP A 133 11.83 -3.68 9.92
CA ASP A 133 12.45 -4.35 8.77
C ASP A 133 11.45 -4.86 7.73
N HIS A 134 10.16 -4.80 8.04
CA HIS A 134 9.05 -5.04 7.11
C HIS A 134 8.46 -3.74 6.54
N ILE A 135 9.06 -2.59 6.84
CA ILE A 135 8.65 -1.28 6.33
C ILE A 135 9.72 -0.76 5.38
N ILE A 136 9.32 -0.47 4.15
CA ILE A 136 10.13 0.12 3.10
C ILE A 136 9.52 1.47 2.75
N GLY A 137 10.13 2.54 3.24
CA GLY A 137 9.75 3.94 3.01
C GLY A 137 10.83 4.71 2.26
N THR A 138 10.54 5.93 1.87
CA THR A 138 11.53 6.84 1.32
C THR A 138 12.55 7.22 2.39
N HIS A 139 13.84 7.17 2.06
CA HIS A 139 14.94 7.48 2.97
C HIS A 139 15.65 8.78 2.62
N PHE A 140 15.99 9.53 3.67
CA PHE A 140 16.77 10.75 3.60
C PHE A 140 18.05 10.64 4.45
N THR A 141 19.05 11.48 4.15
CA THR A 141 20.07 11.81 5.15
C THR A 141 19.49 12.84 6.12
N PHE A 142 20.04 12.92 7.31
CA PHE A 142 19.71 13.94 8.29
C PHE A 142 20.96 14.72 8.67
N GLU A 143 20.85 16.04 8.68
CA GLU A 143 21.99 16.95 8.81
C GLU A 143 21.91 17.78 10.09
N GLY A 144 23.09 18.05 10.66
CA GLY A 144 23.23 18.91 11.83
C GLY A 144 22.68 18.31 13.12
N PRO A 145 22.76 19.07 14.23
CA PRO A 145 22.32 18.61 15.55
C PRO A 145 20.79 18.47 15.66
N ASP A 146 20.05 19.18 14.81
CA ASP A 146 18.59 19.14 14.77
C ASP A 146 18.02 18.02 13.86
N GLU A 147 18.91 17.21 13.25
CA GLU A 147 18.55 16.16 12.30
C GLU A 147 17.61 16.67 11.18
N THR A 148 17.96 17.78 10.55
CA THR A 148 17.17 18.35 9.44
C THR A 148 17.26 17.45 8.21
N VAL A 149 16.15 17.31 7.47
CA VAL A 149 16.10 16.54 6.22
C VAL A 149 17.12 17.05 5.22
N GLY A 150 18.03 16.18 4.81
CA GLY A 150 19.11 16.45 3.84
C GLY A 150 18.83 15.84 2.47
N GLU A 151 19.79 15.08 1.95
CA GLU A 151 19.70 14.47 0.63
C GLU A 151 18.73 13.26 0.59
N ILE A 152 18.11 13.07 -0.57
CA ILE A 152 17.30 11.89 -0.86
C ILE A 152 18.21 10.70 -1.10
N VAL A 153 18.11 9.67 -0.29
CA VAL A 153 18.90 8.44 -0.42
C VAL A 153 18.20 7.46 -1.35
N GLN A 154 16.90 7.23 -1.13
CA GLN A 154 16.12 6.27 -1.89
C GLN A 154 14.64 6.66 -1.89
N VAL A 155 13.98 6.54 -3.06
CA VAL A 155 12.56 6.83 -3.24
C VAL A 155 11.83 5.55 -3.63
N HIS A 156 10.73 5.27 -2.92
CA HIS A 156 9.86 4.12 -3.19
C HIS A 156 8.51 4.57 -3.76
N ALA A 157 8.54 5.29 -4.89
CA ALA A 157 7.37 5.69 -5.66
C ALA A 157 7.44 5.08 -7.06
N GLY A 158 6.29 4.80 -7.68
CA GLY A 158 6.20 4.29 -9.05
C GLY A 158 7.11 3.08 -9.31
N TYR A 159 8.16 3.23 -10.15
CA TYR A 159 9.14 2.15 -10.42
C TYR A 159 9.98 1.78 -9.19
N GLY A 160 10.15 2.67 -8.22
CA GLY A 160 10.80 2.35 -6.95
C GLY A 160 10.04 1.29 -6.15
N LYS A 161 8.69 1.31 -6.19
CA LYS A 161 7.86 0.25 -5.61
C LYS A 161 8.04 -1.08 -6.33
N VAL A 162 8.14 -1.08 -7.66
CA VAL A 162 8.44 -2.31 -8.45
C VAL A 162 9.75 -2.93 -8.00
N ALA A 163 10.81 -2.13 -7.92
CA ALA A 163 12.13 -2.60 -7.49
C ALA A 163 12.11 -3.16 -6.07
N ALA A 164 11.37 -2.52 -5.14
CA ALA A 164 11.22 -2.98 -3.77
C ALA A 164 10.50 -4.34 -3.70
N VAL A 165 9.37 -4.48 -4.40
CA VAL A 165 8.60 -5.74 -4.44
C VAL A 165 9.42 -6.87 -5.05
N GLU A 166 10.15 -6.63 -6.14
CA GLU A 166 11.02 -7.65 -6.76
C GLU A 166 12.18 -8.05 -5.83
N ALA A 167 12.81 -7.10 -5.15
CA ALA A 167 13.86 -7.40 -4.18
C ALA A 167 13.33 -8.26 -3.01
N LEU A 168 12.15 -7.95 -2.50
CA LEU A 168 11.48 -8.73 -1.46
C LEU A 168 11.17 -10.15 -1.96
N ARG A 169 10.52 -10.26 -3.12
CA ARG A 169 10.14 -11.54 -3.72
C ARG A 169 11.34 -12.47 -3.91
N LEU A 170 12.43 -11.93 -4.48
CA LEU A 170 13.67 -12.69 -4.70
C LEU A 170 14.33 -13.11 -3.38
N ARG A 171 14.40 -12.21 -2.40
CA ARG A 171 14.97 -12.48 -1.08
C ARG A 171 14.21 -13.59 -0.35
N LEU A 172 12.87 -13.60 -0.48
CA LEU A 172 11.99 -14.55 0.20
C LEU A 172 11.77 -15.84 -0.61
N GLY A 173 12.26 -15.91 -1.85
CA GLY A 173 12.06 -17.06 -2.73
C GLY A 173 10.61 -17.26 -3.15
N VAL A 174 9.81 -16.19 -3.20
CA VAL A 174 8.40 -16.25 -3.59
C VAL A 174 8.28 -16.15 -5.11
N PRO A 175 7.55 -17.06 -5.79
CA PRO A 175 7.31 -16.98 -7.23
C PRO A 175 6.38 -15.80 -7.57
N THR A 176 6.38 -15.34 -8.84
CA THR A 176 5.68 -14.13 -9.29
C THR A 176 4.16 -14.22 -9.11
N ASP A 177 3.58 -15.40 -9.34
CA ASP A 177 2.15 -15.71 -9.19
C ASP A 177 1.67 -15.76 -7.71
N ARG A 178 2.58 -15.57 -6.75
CA ARG A 178 2.28 -15.55 -5.32
C ARG A 178 2.58 -14.21 -4.66
N VAL A 179 2.57 -13.15 -5.44
CA VAL A 179 2.64 -11.78 -4.93
C VAL A 179 1.24 -11.21 -4.87
N VAL A 180 0.89 -10.62 -3.73
CA VAL A 180 -0.33 -9.83 -3.53
C VAL A 180 0.10 -8.38 -3.31
N TYR A 181 -0.46 -7.45 -4.07
CA TYR A 181 -0.19 -6.02 -3.91
C TYR A 181 -1.49 -5.24 -3.65
N VAL A 182 -1.47 -4.39 -2.62
CA VAL A 182 -2.59 -3.53 -2.24
C VAL A 182 -2.17 -2.06 -2.34
N GLY A 183 -2.94 -1.22 -3.02
CA GLY A 183 -2.66 0.21 -3.13
C GLY A 183 -3.88 1.01 -3.55
N ASP A 184 -3.80 2.34 -3.49
CA ASP A 184 -4.93 3.23 -3.72
C ASP A 184 -4.76 4.21 -4.89
N GLY A 185 -3.51 4.50 -5.30
CA GLY A 185 -3.22 5.69 -6.09
C GLY A 185 -2.30 5.51 -7.28
N SER A 186 -2.00 6.64 -7.92
CA SER A 186 -1.16 6.69 -9.12
C SER A 186 0.28 6.20 -8.88
N SER A 187 0.77 6.26 -7.65
CA SER A 187 2.08 5.73 -7.26
C SER A 187 2.17 4.20 -7.39
N ASP A 188 1.01 3.51 -7.41
CA ASP A 188 0.90 2.05 -7.41
C ASP A 188 0.72 1.45 -8.81
N ILE A 189 0.43 2.29 -9.82
CA ILE A 189 0.12 1.84 -11.19
C ILE A 189 1.20 0.88 -11.71
N HIS A 190 2.47 1.26 -11.62
CA HIS A 190 3.56 0.47 -12.18
C HIS A 190 3.75 -0.87 -11.47
N VAL A 191 3.63 -0.89 -10.14
CA VAL A 191 3.78 -2.12 -9.37
C VAL A 191 2.57 -3.04 -9.54
N MET A 192 1.34 -2.50 -9.63
CA MET A 192 0.15 -3.32 -9.93
C MET A 192 0.25 -3.95 -11.32
N LEU A 193 0.63 -3.18 -12.35
CA LEU A 193 0.85 -3.72 -13.70
C LEU A 193 1.95 -4.79 -13.72
N HIS A 194 3.01 -4.61 -12.92
CA HIS A 194 4.09 -5.58 -12.80
C HIS A 194 3.61 -6.88 -12.15
N VAL A 195 2.89 -6.79 -11.04
CA VAL A 195 2.32 -7.94 -10.33
C VAL A 195 1.31 -8.69 -11.21
N ASN A 196 0.42 -7.98 -11.92
CA ASN A 196 -0.53 -8.58 -12.87
C ASN A 196 0.17 -9.36 -14.00
N ARG A 197 1.30 -8.86 -14.52
CA ARG A 197 2.08 -9.57 -15.55
C ARG A 197 2.71 -10.87 -15.03
N GLY A 198 2.90 -10.99 -13.73
CA GLY A 198 3.40 -12.18 -13.07
C GLY A 198 2.29 -13.10 -12.56
N ASP A 199 1.04 -12.90 -12.98
CA ASP A 199 -0.15 -13.62 -12.53
C ASP A 199 -0.40 -13.51 -11.01
N GLY A 200 0.11 -12.46 -10.36
CA GLY A 200 -0.15 -12.15 -8.96
C GLY A 200 -1.49 -11.44 -8.76
N LEU A 201 -1.90 -11.29 -7.52
CA LEU A 201 -3.16 -10.64 -7.13
C LEU A 201 -2.93 -9.16 -6.83
N THR A 202 -3.71 -8.27 -7.46
CA THR A 202 -3.71 -6.84 -7.15
C THR A 202 -5.06 -6.38 -6.61
N ILE A 203 -5.02 -5.57 -5.55
CA ILE A 203 -6.20 -5.09 -4.84
C ILE A 203 -6.16 -3.56 -4.78
N ALA A 204 -7.15 -2.91 -5.40
CA ALA A 204 -7.34 -1.48 -5.25
C ALA A 204 -8.08 -1.17 -3.94
N ALA A 205 -7.53 -0.27 -3.13
CA ALA A 205 -8.17 0.26 -1.92
C ALA A 205 -8.82 1.63 -2.16
N SER A 206 -9.19 1.94 -3.40
CA SER A 206 -9.69 3.24 -3.84
C SER A 206 -10.74 3.08 -4.94
N GLU A 207 -11.69 4.02 -5.00
CA GLU A 207 -12.69 4.15 -6.08
C GLU A 207 -12.12 4.85 -7.32
N THR A 208 -10.85 5.25 -7.31
CA THR A 208 -10.22 5.93 -8.44
C THR A 208 -10.27 5.03 -9.67
N ARG A 209 -10.93 5.52 -10.73
CA ARG A 209 -11.22 4.76 -11.95
C ARG A 209 -9.99 4.04 -12.53
N LEU A 210 -8.86 4.73 -12.59
CA LEU A 210 -7.64 4.18 -13.20
C LEU A 210 -7.11 2.98 -12.40
N ILE A 211 -7.07 3.09 -11.07
CA ILE A 211 -6.59 2.01 -10.20
C ILE A 211 -7.55 0.83 -10.24
N ALA A 212 -8.87 1.09 -10.14
CA ALA A 212 -9.89 0.05 -10.21
C ALA A 212 -9.91 -0.71 -11.57
N GLN A 213 -9.46 -0.07 -12.67
CA GLN A 213 -9.31 -0.73 -13.97
C GLN A 213 -8.04 -1.60 -14.08
N ILE A 214 -7.00 -1.27 -13.32
CA ILE A 214 -5.72 -2.00 -13.34
C ILE A 214 -5.75 -3.17 -12.36
N ALA A 215 -6.31 -2.96 -11.16
CA ALA A 215 -6.35 -3.98 -10.12
C ALA A 215 -7.28 -5.14 -10.51
N THR A 216 -6.91 -6.36 -10.10
CA THR A 216 -7.75 -7.56 -10.25
C THR A 216 -9.03 -7.45 -9.42
N ARG A 217 -8.93 -6.85 -8.23
CA ARG A 217 -10.05 -6.66 -7.29
C ARG A 217 -10.01 -5.25 -6.71
N THR A 218 -11.18 -4.76 -6.30
CA THR A 218 -11.32 -3.49 -5.58
C THR A 218 -12.05 -3.73 -4.27
N VAL A 219 -11.53 -3.15 -3.18
CA VAL A 219 -12.12 -3.23 -1.84
C VAL A 219 -12.14 -1.83 -1.23
N ILE A 220 -13.31 -1.36 -0.87
CA ILE A 220 -13.50 -0.07 -0.20
C ILE A 220 -13.97 -0.33 1.21
N SER A 221 -13.17 0.07 2.19
CA SER A 221 -13.47 -0.17 3.61
C SER A 221 -12.62 0.73 4.50
N ASP A 222 -13.16 1.01 5.68
CA ASP A 222 -12.45 1.67 6.79
C ASP A 222 -11.66 0.66 7.65
N ASP A 223 -11.73 -0.63 7.30
CA ASP A 223 -11.11 -1.74 8.01
C ASP A 223 -10.10 -2.45 7.11
N ALA A 224 -8.87 -2.58 7.59
CA ALA A 224 -7.78 -3.22 6.85
C ALA A 224 -8.00 -4.72 6.62
N LEU A 225 -8.79 -5.40 7.47
CA LEU A 225 -9.13 -6.81 7.27
C LEU A 225 -9.92 -7.08 5.99
N SER A 226 -10.57 -6.06 5.43
CA SER A 226 -11.29 -6.17 4.17
C SER A 226 -10.41 -6.69 3.01
N VAL A 227 -9.09 -6.49 3.08
CA VAL A 227 -8.11 -7.01 2.13
C VAL A 227 -8.09 -8.55 2.13
N LEU A 228 -8.43 -9.19 3.25
CA LEU A 228 -8.50 -10.65 3.31
C LEU A 228 -9.61 -11.24 2.45
N ILE A 229 -10.67 -10.49 2.18
CA ILE A 229 -11.80 -10.99 1.38
C ILE A 229 -11.33 -11.45 -0.01
N PRO A 230 -10.74 -10.59 -0.87
CA PRO A 230 -10.23 -11.03 -2.16
C PRO A 230 -9.07 -12.04 -2.04
N VAL A 231 -8.25 -11.97 -1.01
CA VAL A 231 -7.19 -12.96 -0.77
C VAL A 231 -7.78 -14.35 -0.53
N LEU A 232 -8.79 -14.46 0.32
CA LEU A 232 -9.44 -15.73 0.62
C LEU A 232 -10.27 -16.27 -0.58
N GLU A 233 -10.88 -15.38 -1.37
CA GLU A 233 -11.61 -15.77 -2.57
C GLU A 233 -10.68 -16.27 -3.67
N GLU A 234 -9.67 -15.46 -4.07
CA GLU A 234 -8.83 -15.74 -5.23
C GLU A 234 -7.75 -16.80 -4.95
N ILE A 235 -7.17 -16.77 -3.75
CA ILE A 235 -6.08 -17.68 -3.36
C ILE A 235 -6.62 -18.92 -2.64
N GLY A 236 -7.56 -18.71 -1.72
CA GLY A 236 -8.14 -19.77 -0.90
C GLY A 236 -9.29 -20.53 -1.57
N GLY A 237 -9.93 -19.94 -2.57
CA GLY A 237 -11.13 -20.50 -3.19
C GLY A 237 -12.35 -20.51 -2.25
N TYR A 238 -12.40 -19.57 -1.29
CA TYR A 238 -13.48 -19.51 -0.30
C TYR A 238 -14.72 -18.86 -0.89
N ASP A 239 -15.87 -19.41 -0.53
CA ASP A 239 -17.16 -18.77 -0.75
C ASP A 239 -17.45 -17.73 0.37
N ALA A 240 -18.51 -16.95 0.15
CA ALA A 240 -18.91 -15.90 1.09
C ALA A 240 -19.25 -16.45 2.50
N THR A 241 -19.77 -17.66 2.59
CA THR A 241 -20.13 -18.30 3.88
C THR A 241 -18.87 -18.61 4.68
N ARG A 242 -17.90 -19.23 4.03
CA ARG A 242 -16.63 -19.57 4.69
C ARG A 242 -15.84 -18.32 5.09
N ILE A 243 -15.84 -17.25 4.27
CA ILE A 243 -15.21 -15.98 4.61
C ILE A 243 -15.86 -15.38 5.87
N ARG A 244 -17.19 -15.36 5.95
CA ARG A 244 -17.88 -14.88 7.14
C ARG A 244 -17.48 -15.63 8.40
N LEU A 245 -17.35 -16.97 8.32
CA LEU A 245 -16.87 -17.78 9.44
C LEU A 245 -15.46 -17.40 9.90
N VAL A 246 -14.54 -17.13 8.97
CA VAL A 246 -13.19 -16.66 9.31
C VAL A 246 -13.23 -15.35 10.11
N PHE A 247 -14.11 -14.43 9.76
CA PHE A 247 -14.27 -13.17 10.51
C PHE A 247 -14.97 -13.40 11.85
N GLU A 248 -15.98 -14.25 11.92
CA GLU A 248 -16.68 -14.61 13.15
C GLU A 248 -15.75 -15.29 14.17
N GLU A 249 -14.83 -16.12 13.73
CA GLU A 249 -13.78 -16.73 14.58
C GLU A 249 -12.86 -15.67 15.24
N GLN A 250 -12.75 -14.50 14.63
CA GLN A 250 -12.04 -13.36 15.18
C GLN A 250 -12.94 -12.42 16.00
N GLY A 251 -14.20 -12.81 16.26
CA GLY A 251 -15.19 -12.00 16.97
C GLY A 251 -15.74 -10.83 16.14
N LEU A 252 -15.58 -10.86 14.83
CA LEU A 252 -16.01 -9.82 13.89
C LEU A 252 -17.19 -10.28 13.04
N LEU A 253 -18.06 -9.34 12.67
CA LEU A 253 -19.19 -9.59 11.79
C LEU A 253 -19.07 -8.72 10.54
N ILE A 254 -19.15 -9.34 9.36
CA ILE A 254 -19.34 -8.62 8.10
C ILE A 254 -20.83 -8.28 8.00
N GLN A 255 -21.21 -7.08 8.44
CA GLN A 255 -22.61 -6.62 8.47
C GLN A 255 -23.14 -6.34 7.07
N GLU A 256 -22.36 -5.59 6.27
CA GLU A 256 -22.68 -5.22 4.89
C GLU A 256 -21.57 -5.69 3.96
N TRP A 257 -21.95 -6.35 2.88
CA TRP A 257 -21.02 -6.78 1.85
C TRP A 257 -21.70 -6.68 0.50
N ASP A 258 -21.65 -5.48 -0.05
CA ASP A 258 -22.19 -5.19 -1.36
C ASP A 258 -21.14 -5.45 -2.43
N ARG A 259 -21.45 -6.36 -3.35
CA ARG A 259 -20.66 -6.59 -4.55
C ARG A 259 -21.22 -5.72 -5.68
N VAL A 260 -20.66 -4.53 -5.81
CA VAL A 260 -21.03 -3.61 -6.90
C VAL A 260 -20.17 -3.92 -8.12
N ARG A 261 -20.82 -4.33 -9.20
CA ARG A 261 -20.17 -4.44 -10.51
C ARG A 261 -20.39 -3.14 -11.27
N THR A 262 -19.29 -2.41 -11.53
CA THR A 262 -19.34 -1.16 -12.31
C THR A 262 -18.80 -1.43 -13.70
N ASP A 263 -19.65 -1.26 -14.74
CA ASP A 263 -19.23 -1.32 -16.12
C ASP A 263 -18.85 0.09 -16.59
N TRP A 264 -17.59 0.28 -17.02
CA TRP A 264 -17.09 1.52 -17.57
C TRP A 264 -17.24 1.48 -19.10
N LEU A 265 -18.27 2.15 -19.63
CA LEU A 265 -18.57 2.16 -21.06
C LEU A 265 -18.28 3.52 -21.67
N THR A 266 -17.60 3.54 -22.81
CA THR A 266 -17.51 4.72 -23.68
C THR A 266 -18.12 4.36 -25.02
N ILE A 267 -19.26 4.96 -25.32
CA ILE A 267 -19.94 4.81 -26.63
C ILE A 267 -19.58 6.03 -27.47
N ARG A 268 -19.11 5.80 -28.69
CA ARG A 268 -18.79 6.85 -29.69
C ARG A 268 -19.61 6.61 -30.93
N ASP A 269 -19.99 7.71 -31.61
CA ASP A 269 -20.63 7.62 -32.92
C ASP A 269 -19.67 6.96 -33.92
N GLY A 270 -20.18 5.97 -34.67
CA GLY A 270 -19.38 5.23 -35.65
C GLY A 270 -18.74 6.10 -36.77
N ALA A 271 -19.31 7.29 -37.04
CA ALA A 271 -18.75 8.25 -37.97
C ALA A 271 -17.46 8.96 -37.51
N ALA A 272 -17.12 8.90 -36.22
CA ALA A 272 -15.93 9.57 -35.69
C ALA A 272 -14.65 8.73 -35.84
N VAL A 273 -14.74 7.46 -36.23
CA VAL A 273 -13.59 6.53 -36.35
C VAL A 273 -12.88 6.66 -37.70
N GLU A 274 -13.58 7.13 -38.78
CA GLU A 274 -13.00 7.27 -40.12
C GLU A 274 -12.15 8.53 -40.33
N SER A 275 -12.15 9.49 -39.39
CA SER A 275 -11.38 10.74 -39.52
C SER A 275 -10.04 10.75 -38.80
N ALA A 276 -9.62 9.63 -38.19
CA ALA A 276 -8.38 9.49 -37.41
C ALA A 276 -7.42 8.39 -37.93
N ALA A 277 -7.61 7.95 -39.20
CA ALA A 277 -6.72 7.01 -39.90
C ALA A 277 -5.81 7.75 -40.89
#